data_ba22d4792925321f576a8c356a500f92
#
_entry.id   ba22d4792925321f576a8c356a500f92
#
_cell.length_a   1.000
_cell.length_b   1.000
_cell.length_c   1.000
_cell.angle_alpha   90.00
_cell.angle_beta   90.00
_cell.angle_gamma   90.00
#
_symmetry.space_group_name_H-M   'P 1'
#
loop_
_entity.id
_entity.type
_entity.pdbx_description
1 polymer ?
#
loop_
_entity_poly.entity_id
_entity_poly.type
_entity_poly.pdbx_seq_one_letter_code
_entity_poly.pdbx_strand_id
1 'polypeptide(L)'
;IPAEHEVAFREAYTNAAREIGQLFLNDAQLADAWAYFRTINETTPVRDAIAKRATEIGSEPGPQLDELLNLALYEGAHVVEGLKLLLKSHGICNTVTAMGQLMAQMTQDERRQAAAVMVRTIYSDLQHNVRRDAERRQPTLKPGLSLGELIRGREFLFAEGAYHVDVSHLHSIVSFARHLLPSDPELKQAIELSQYGAQLAEQLRYPGDVPFDDYYAANEYFLKAVAGMGVDESMQYFIDRLNQEPDAADKRMIAFVLVDLGQRVDRVNMALDAAAPHVSRLEDPAGFSFTSYCVSAKRLDTLQAAARENDDVLAMATALLMKGKG
;
A
#
# COMPACT_ATOMS: atom_id res chain seq x y z
N ILE A 1 38.30 -2.91 -16.18
CA ILE A 1 39.03 -1.69 -15.71
C ILE A 1 39.91 -2.14 -14.56
N PRO A 2 41.21 -1.82 -14.51
CA PRO A 2 42.04 -2.10 -13.36
C PRO A 2 41.48 -1.45 -12.08
N ALA A 3 41.59 -2.16 -10.96
CA ALA A 3 40.98 -1.71 -9.69
C ALA A 3 41.46 -0.31 -9.24
N GLU A 4 42.70 0.03 -9.57
CA GLU A 4 43.31 1.35 -9.31
C GLU A 4 42.65 2.51 -10.07
N HIS A 5 41.98 2.24 -11.17
CA HIS A 5 41.28 3.24 -12.01
C HIS A 5 39.73 3.20 -11.84
N GLU A 6 39.20 2.25 -11.11
CA GLU A 6 37.76 2.05 -11.01
C GLU A 6 37.01 3.26 -10.42
N VAL A 7 37.56 3.85 -9.35
CA VAL A 7 36.97 5.04 -8.70
C VAL A 7 36.94 6.22 -9.64
N ALA A 8 38.10 6.55 -10.25
CA ALA A 8 38.22 7.69 -11.17
C ALA A 8 37.32 7.52 -12.41
N PHE A 9 37.22 6.30 -12.93
CA PHE A 9 36.29 5.99 -14.04
C PHE A 9 34.84 6.18 -13.64
N ARG A 10 34.45 5.67 -12.47
CA ARG A 10 33.07 5.82 -11.98
C ARG A 10 32.69 7.27 -11.78
N GLU A 11 33.59 8.08 -11.22
CA GLU A 11 33.38 9.52 -11.05
C GLU A 11 33.23 10.24 -12.40
N ALA A 12 34.14 9.97 -13.35
CA ALA A 12 34.09 10.57 -14.69
C ALA A 12 32.80 10.17 -15.42
N TYR A 13 32.40 8.90 -15.35
CA TYR A 13 31.15 8.42 -15.93
C TYR A 13 29.92 9.12 -15.32
N THR A 14 29.85 9.19 -13.97
CA THR A 14 28.77 9.85 -13.28
C THR A 14 28.64 11.32 -13.65
N ASN A 15 29.78 12.04 -13.72
CA ASN A 15 29.79 13.45 -14.09
C ASN A 15 29.33 13.64 -15.54
N ALA A 16 29.84 12.85 -16.48
CA ALA A 16 29.46 12.93 -17.90
C ALA A 16 27.96 12.62 -18.07
N ALA A 17 27.45 11.58 -17.42
CA ALA A 17 26.02 11.23 -17.47
C ALA A 17 25.14 12.36 -16.90
N ARG A 18 25.57 12.98 -15.79
CA ARG A 18 24.84 14.11 -15.19
C ARG A 18 24.83 15.33 -16.11
N GLU A 19 25.99 15.69 -16.72
CA GLU A 19 26.07 16.81 -17.65
C GLU A 19 25.19 16.60 -18.87
N ILE A 20 25.25 15.43 -19.50
CA ILE A 20 24.41 15.10 -20.67
C ILE A 20 22.93 15.09 -20.28
N GLY A 21 22.57 14.45 -19.18
CA GLY A 21 21.19 14.43 -18.68
C GLY A 21 20.65 15.85 -18.42
N GLN A 22 21.49 16.75 -17.91
CA GLN A 22 21.11 18.15 -17.68
C GLN A 22 20.90 18.93 -19.01
N LEU A 23 21.67 18.65 -20.04
CA LEU A 23 21.42 19.24 -21.37
C LEU A 23 20.05 18.82 -21.91
N PHE A 24 19.72 17.55 -21.84
CA PHE A 24 18.38 17.06 -22.25
C PHE A 24 17.24 17.67 -21.41
N LEU A 25 17.43 17.84 -20.09
CA LEU A 25 16.44 18.53 -19.25
C LEU A 25 16.23 19.99 -19.68
N ASN A 26 17.32 20.70 -20.02
CA ASN A 26 17.24 22.10 -20.45
C ASN A 26 16.46 22.23 -21.78
N ASP A 27 16.55 21.21 -22.63
CA ASP A 27 15.83 21.13 -23.91
C ASP A 27 14.44 20.48 -23.77
N ALA A 28 13.98 20.23 -22.54
CA ALA A 28 12.69 19.59 -22.20
C ALA A 28 12.53 18.15 -22.77
N GLN A 29 13.62 17.48 -23.09
CA GLN A 29 13.67 16.09 -23.57
C GLN A 29 13.73 15.14 -22.36
N LEU A 30 12.58 14.96 -21.66
CA LEU A 30 12.50 14.29 -20.37
C LEU A 30 12.87 12.79 -20.47
N ALA A 31 12.48 12.11 -21.54
CA ALA A 31 12.77 10.69 -21.73
C ALA A 31 14.28 10.44 -21.92
N ASP A 32 14.95 11.29 -22.71
CA ASP A 32 16.40 11.21 -22.90
C ASP A 32 17.13 11.55 -21.59
N ALA A 33 16.71 12.60 -20.89
CA ALA A 33 17.26 12.94 -19.58
C ALA A 33 17.12 11.76 -18.59
N TRP A 34 15.96 11.08 -18.57
CA TRP A 34 15.72 9.92 -17.73
C TRP A 34 16.71 8.79 -18.01
N ALA A 35 17.02 8.50 -19.28
CA ALA A 35 17.96 7.46 -19.65
C ALA A 35 19.35 7.66 -19.01
N TYR A 36 19.79 8.90 -18.83
CA TYR A 36 21.06 9.21 -18.18
C TYR A 36 20.96 9.25 -16.65
N PHE A 37 20.01 9.99 -16.11
CA PHE A 37 19.87 10.16 -14.65
C PHE A 37 19.56 8.86 -13.90
N ARG A 38 18.79 7.93 -14.49
CA ARG A 38 18.53 6.62 -13.88
C ARG A 38 19.77 5.76 -13.75
N THR A 39 20.74 5.87 -14.69
CA THR A 39 21.98 5.05 -14.67
C THR A 39 22.91 5.44 -13.52
N ILE A 40 22.85 6.69 -13.06
CA ILE A 40 23.64 7.21 -11.94
C ILE A 40 22.81 7.32 -10.64
N ASN A 41 21.57 6.84 -10.65
CA ASN A 41 20.63 6.87 -9.52
C ASN A 41 20.35 8.30 -8.98
N GLU A 42 20.41 9.31 -9.83
CA GLU A 42 20.10 10.71 -9.51
C GLU A 42 18.79 11.15 -10.14
N THR A 43 17.68 10.51 -9.73
CA THR A 43 16.38 10.64 -10.41
C THR A 43 15.62 11.94 -10.12
N THR A 44 15.98 12.66 -9.06
CA THR A 44 15.27 13.87 -8.59
C THR A 44 15.08 14.94 -9.67
N PRO A 45 16.11 15.32 -10.48
CA PRO A 45 15.92 16.38 -11.47
C PRO A 45 14.84 16.07 -12.51
N VAL A 46 14.74 14.80 -12.93
CA VAL A 46 13.71 14.36 -13.89
C VAL A 46 12.34 14.29 -13.21
N ARG A 47 12.27 13.79 -11.97
CA ARG A 47 11.03 13.75 -11.19
C ARG A 47 10.42 15.13 -11.00
N ASP A 48 11.24 16.13 -10.66
CA ASP A 48 10.79 17.52 -10.49
C ASP A 48 10.31 18.11 -11.83
N ALA A 49 11.01 17.81 -12.94
CA ALA A 49 10.60 18.24 -14.27
C ALA A 49 9.28 17.59 -14.71
N ILE A 50 9.08 16.29 -14.44
CA ILE A 50 7.81 15.59 -14.68
C ILE A 50 6.69 16.23 -13.86
N ALA A 51 6.90 16.44 -12.55
CA ALA A 51 5.90 17.04 -11.68
C ALA A 51 5.49 18.45 -12.16
N LYS A 52 6.47 19.26 -12.56
CA LYS A 52 6.21 20.58 -13.17
C LYS A 52 5.39 20.44 -14.45
N ARG A 53 5.83 19.58 -15.38
CA ARG A 53 5.15 19.38 -16.67
C ARG A 53 3.71 18.87 -16.49
N ALA A 54 3.47 17.98 -15.51
CA ALA A 54 2.14 17.47 -15.17
C ALA A 54 1.16 18.57 -14.72
N THR A 55 1.65 19.67 -14.12
CA THR A 55 0.80 20.82 -13.76
C THR A 55 0.46 21.71 -14.96
N GLU A 56 1.34 21.76 -15.95
CA GLU A 56 1.21 22.62 -17.15
C GLU A 56 0.34 21.93 -18.22
N ILE A 57 0.42 20.60 -18.33
CA ILE A 57 -0.30 19.85 -19.35
C ILE A 57 -1.79 19.75 -19.02
N GLY A 58 -2.64 19.88 -20.05
CA GLY A 58 -4.06 19.67 -19.91
C GLY A 58 -4.43 18.21 -19.62
N SER A 59 -5.73 17.95 -19.44
CA SER A 59 -6.29 16.60 -19.33
C SER A 59 -6.75 16.01 -20.66
N GLU A 60 -6.68 16.80 -21.73
CA GLU A 60 -7.09 16.34 -23.04
C GLU A 60 -6.12 15.32 -23.61
N PRO A 61 -6.61 14.16 -24.12
CA PRO A 61 -5.78 13.14 -24.76
C PRO A 61 -4.96 13.73 -25.92
N GLY A 62 -3.71 13.34 -25.99
CA GLY A 62 -2.84 13.78 -27.08
C GLY A 62 -1.38 13.33 -26.89
N PRO A 63 -0.55 13.42 -27.94
CA PRO A 63 0.78 12.84 -27.95
C PRO A 63 1.67 13.26 -26.77
N GLN A 64 1.59 14.52 -26.34
CA GLN A 64 2.39 15.04 -25.22
C GLN A 64 1.96 14.43 -23.87
N LEU A 65 0.66 14.20 -23.67
CA LEU A 65 0.14 13.54 -22.48
C LEU A 65 0.54 12.06 -22.48
N ASP A 66 0.42 11.39 -23.62
CA ASP A 66 0.76 9.97 -23.77
C ASP A 66 2.26 9.73 -23.52
N GLU A 67 3.12 10.60 -24.03
CA GLU A 67 4.57 10.55 -23.79
C GLU A 67 4.89 10.75 -22.30
N LEU A 68 4.27 11.74 -21.65
CA LEU A 68 4.51 11.99 -20.24
C LEU A 68 3.97 10.85 -19.35
N LEU A 69 2.81 10.28 -19.69
CA LEU A 69 2.28 9.11 -19.01
C LEU A 69 3.18 7.88 -19.17
N ASN A 70 3.68 7.65 -20.39
CA ASN A 70 4.62 6.56 -20.64
C ASN A 70 5.86 6.68 -19.77
N LEU A 71 6.50 7.84 -19.79
CA LEU A 71 7.72 8.11 -19.03
C LEU A 71 7.46 8.00 -17.52
N ALA A 72 6.43 8.69 -17.01
CA ALA A 72 6.19 8.77 -15.58
C ALA A 72 5.75 7.44 -14.98
N LEU A 73 4.84 6.73 -15.68
CA LEU A 73 4.15 5.57 -15.17
C LEU A 73 4.81 4.26 -15.58
N TYR A 74 5.00 4.03 -16.90
CA TYR A 74 5.46 2.74 -17.40
C TYR A 74 6.99 2.61 -17.42
N GLU A 75 7.74 3.68 -17.61
CA GLU A 75 9.18 3.69 -17.40
C GLU A 75 9.59 3.94 -15.93
N GLY A 76 8.61 4.25 -15.07
CA GLY A 76 8.78 4.38 -13.64
C GLY A 76 9.50 5.66 -13.20
N ALA A 77 9.61 6.67 -14.07
CA ALA A 77 10.33 7.89 -13.73
C ALA A 77 9.67 8.66 -12.57
N HIS A 78 8.33 8.67 -12.48
CA HIS A 78 7.59 9.27 -11.37
C HIS A 78 6.17 8.67 -11.26
N VAL A 79 6.08 7.42 -10.77
CA VAL A 79 4.84 6.63 -10.81
C VAL A 79 3.65 7.34 -10.16
N VAL A 80 3.85 7.98 -9.01
CA VAL A 80 2.75 8.69 -8.29
C VAL A 80 2.21 9.86 -9.11
N GLU A 81 3.08 10.66 -9.74
CA GLU A 81 2.63 11.76 -10.62
C GLU A 81 1.97 11.22 -11.89
N GLY A 82 2.49 10.14 -12.45
CA GLY A 82 1.85 9.44 -13.57
C GLY A 82 0.44 8.95 -13.24
N LEU A 83 0.23 8.38 -12.06
CA LEU A 83 -1.12 7.98 -11.59
C LEU A 83 -2.05 9.16 -11.40
N LYS A 84 -1.60 10.29 -10.84
CA LYS A 84 -2.41 11.51 -10.72
C LYS A 84 -2.81 12.06 -12.10
N LEU A 85 -1.88 12.04 -13.03
CA LEU A 85 -2.12 12.49 -14.39
C LEU A 85 -3.11 11.56 -15.11
N LEU A 86 -2.94 10.23 -14.97
CA LEU A 86 -3.86 9.23 -15.51
C LEU A 86 -5.28 9.39 -14.93
N LEU A 87 -5.38 9.63 -13.61
CA LEU A 87 -6.64 9.87 -12.93
C LEU A 87 -7.37 11.10 -13.49
N LYS A 88 -6.63 12.18 -13.71
CA LYS A 88 -7.16 13.43 -14.24
C LYS A 88 -7.64 13.31 -15.69
N SER A 89 -6.93 12.55 -16.51
CA SER A 89 -7.14 12.47 -17.97
C SER A 89 -8.03 11.29 -18.39
N HIS A 90 -7.89 10.13 -17.75
CA HIS A 90 -8.56 8.89 -18.14
C HIS A 90 -9.50 8.32 -17.05
N GLY A 91 -9.57 8.97 -15.90
CA GLY A 91 -10.49 8.66 -14.83
C GLY A 91 -10.07 7.46 -13.95
N ILE A 92 -10.93 7.18 -12.96
CA ILE A 92 -10.63 6.24 -11.87
C ILE A 92 -10.47 4.80 -12.34
N CYS A 93 -11.24 4.33 -13.32
CA CYS A 93 -11.21 2.95 -13.82
C CYS A 93 -9.82 2.58 -14.36
N ASN A 94 -9.29 3.41 -15.27
CA ASN A 94 -7.94 3.20 -15.83
C ASN A 94 -6.86 3.28 -14.75
N THR A 95 -7.02 4.19 -13.79
CA THR A 95 -6.04 4.38 -12.72
C THR A 95 -6.01 3.21 -11.73
N VAL A 96 -7.17 2.67 -11.34
CA VAL A 96 -7.26 1.46 -10.50
C VAL A 96 -6.58 0.27 -11.19
N THR A 97 -6.85 0.09 -12.49
CA THR A 97 -6.23 -0.98 -13.29
C THR A 97 -4.71 -0.83 -13.36
N ALA A 98 -4.22 0.37 -13.70
CA ALA A 98 -2.79 0.65 -13.79
C ALA A 98 -2.10 0.46 -12.43
N MET A 99 -2.70 0.95 -11.34
CA MET A 99 -2.17 0.79 -9.99
C MET A 99 -2.05 -0.68 -9.60
N GLY A 100 -3.08 -1.50 -9.89
CA GLY A 100 -3.04 -2.94 -9.61
C GLY A 100 -1.90 -3.65 -10.34
N GLN A 101 -1.62 -3.27 -11.59
CA GLN A 101 -0.52 -3.84 -12.39
C GLN A 101 0.88 -3.39 -11.92
N LEU A 102 1.00 -2.15 -11.47
CA LEU A 102 2.28 -1.54 -11.10
C LEU A 102 2.65 -1.74 -9.62
N MET A 103 1.70 -2.12 -8.77
CA MET A 103 1.86 -2.21 -7.33
C MET A 103 3.12 -3.00 -6.90
N ALA A 104 3.40 -4.13 -7.56
CA ALA A 104 4.55 -4.97 -7.23
C ALA A 104 5.90 -4.29 -7.52
N GLN A 105 5.94 -3.34 -8.46
CA GLN A 105 7.15 -2.62 -8.89
C GLN A 105 7.38 -1.33 -8.10
N MET A 106 6.34 -0.82 -7.41
CA MET A 106 6.42 0.40 -6.62
C MET A 106 7.21 0.18 -5.33
N THR A 107 7.94 1.19 -4.91
CA THR A 107 8.48 1.28 -3.55
C THR A 107 7.36 1.38 -2.52
N GLN A 108 7.66 1.09 -1.27
CA GLN A 108 6.67 1.19 -0.18
C GLN A 108 6.08 2.61 -0.07
N ASP A 109 6.91 3.63 -0.23
CA ASP A 109 6.45 5.03 -0.17
C ASP A 109 5.59 5.42 -1.38
N GLU A 110 5.91 4.93 -2.57
CA GLU A 110 5.08 5.13 -3.77
C GLU A 110 3.71 4.45 -3.64
N ARG A 111 3.67 3.21 -3.12
CA ARG A 111 2.40 2.52 -2.81
C ARG A 111 1.54 3.33 -1.85
N ARG A 112 2.15 3.84 -0.77
CA ARG A 112 1.48 4.68 0.22
C ARG A 112 0.90 5.95 -0.40
N GLN A 113 1.72 6.69 -1.14
CA GLN A 113 1.29 7.94 -1.78
C GLN A 113 0.19 7.71 -2.83
N ALA A 114 0.32 6.66 -3.64
CA ALA A 114 -0.70 6.27 -4.62
C ALA A 114 -2.02 5.86 -3.93
N ALA A 115 -1.93 5.05 -2.87
CA ALA A 115 -3.09 4.67 -2.06
C ALA A 115 -3.81 5.89 -1.48
N ALA A 116 -3.07 6.87 -0.94
CA ALA A 116 -3.63 8.11 -0.40
C ALA A 116 -4.40 8.90 -1.47
N VAL A 117 -3.85 9.02 -2.68
CA VAL A 117 -4.54 9.67 -3.82
C VAL A 117 -5.84 8.96 -4.16
N MET A 118 -5.82 7.63 -4.28
CA MET A 118 -6.99 6.85 -4.67
C MET A 118 -8.08 6.85 -3.59
N VAL A 119 -7.70 6.70 -2.32
CA VAL A 119 -8.64 6.77 -1.19
C VAL A 119 -9.33 8.14 -1.14
N ARG A 120 -8.57 9.23 -1.23
CA ARG A 120 -9.13 10.58 -1.22
C ARG A 120 -10.13 10.81 -2.36
N THR A 121 -9.80 10.33 -3.55
CA THR A 121 -10.65 10.49 -4.73
C THR A 121 -11.96 9.75 -4.57
N ILE A 122 -11.94 8.43 -4.30
CA ILE A 122 -13.17 7.66 -4.18
C ILE A 122 -14.01 8.08 -2.98
N TYR A 123 -13.35 8.49 -1.86
CA TYR A 123 -14.04 8.98 -0.68
C TYR A 123 -14.82 10.25 -0.98
N SER A 124 -14.22 11.21 -1.70
CA SER A 124 -14.89 12.45 -2.09
C SER A 124 -16.11 12.19 -2.96
N ASP A 125 -15.96 11.34 -3.97
CA ASP A 125 -17.05 10.98 -4.89
C ASP A 125 -18.18 10.24 -4.16
N LEU A 126 -17.82 9.27 -3.34
CA LEU A 126 -18.77 8.49 -2.56
C LEU A 126 -19.52 9.36 -1.54
N GLN A 127 -18.80 10.19 -0.78
CA GLN A 127 -19.42 11.11 0.19
C GLN A 127 -20.41 12.06 -0.49
N HIS A 128 -20.05 12.61 -1.66
CA HIS A 128 -20.92 13.47 -2.44
C HIS A 128 -22.20 12.75 -2.88
N ASN A 129 -22.06 11.55 -3.45
CA ASN A 129 -23.18 10.77 -3.96
C ASN A 129 -24.12 10.29 -2.84
N VAL A 130 -23.56 9.79 -1.72
CA VAL A 130 -24.33 9.39 -0.53
C VAL A 130 -25.07 10.60 0.06
N ARG A 131 -24.39 11.74 0.18
CA ARG A 131 -25.04 12.96 0.66
C ARG A 131 -26.23 13.35 -0.21
N ARG A 132 -26.05 13.37 -1.53
CA ARG A 132 -27.09 13.73 -2.49
C ARG A 132 -28.31 12.80 -2.40
N ASP A 133 -28.09 11.51 -2.17
CA ASP A 133 -29.19 10.57 -1.99
C ASP A 133 -29.88 10.72 -0.62
N ALA A 134 -29.10 10.92 0.43
CA ALA A 134 -29.64 11.18 1.77
C ALA A 134 -30.48 12.46 1.82
N GLU A 135 -30.06 13.54 1.15
CA GLU A 135 -30.77 14.83 1.08
C GLU A 135 -32.12 14.74 0.37
N ARG A 136 -32.29 13.80 -0.56
CA ARG A 136 -33.61 13.55 -1.21
C ARG A 136 -34.66 13.10 -0.23
N ARG A 137 -34.28 12.37 0.83
CA ARG A 137 -35.19 11.85 1.86
C ARG A 137 -35.15 12.68 3.15
N GLN A 138 -34.04 13.38 3.40
CA GLN A 138 -33.81 14.21 4.59
C GLN A 138 -33.21 15.58 4.18
N PRO A 139 -34.03 16.53 3.74
CA PRO A 139 -33.54 17.80 3.19
C PRO A 139 -32.74 18.68 4.16
N THR A 140 -32.79 18.40 5.46
CA THR A 140 -32.17 19.22 6.53
C THR A 140 -30.89 18.58 7.10
N LEU A 141 -30.06 17.95 6.25
CA LEU A 141 -28.78 17.41 6.69
C LEU A 141 -27.80 18.53 7.05
N LYS A 142 -27.07 18.33 8.15
CA LYS A 142 -25.99 19.26 8.55
C LYS A 142 -24.90 19.27 7.49
N PRO A 143 -24.29 20.44 7.20
CA PRO A 143 -23.11 20.49 6.33
C PRO A 143 -21.92 19.82 6.99
N GLY A 144 -20.96 19.33 6.17
CA GLY A 144 -19.67 18.81 6.65
C GLY A 144 -19.70 17.45 7.33
N LEU A 145 -20.81 16.68 7.24
CA LEU A 145 -20.84 15.30 7.76
C LEU A 145 -19.87 14.42 7.00
N SER A 146 -19.10 13.57 7.74
CA SER A 146 -18.26 12.53 7.15
C SER A 146 -19.11 11.43 6.50
N LEU A 147 -18.49 10.54 5.72
CA LEU A 147 -19.19 9.40 5.12
C LEU A 147 -19.81 8.51 6.21
N GLY A 148 -19.05 8.21 7.28
CA GLY A 148 -19.54 7.42 8.41
C GLY A 148 -20.74 8.05 9.13
N GLU A 149 -20.76 9.39 9.25
CA GLU A 149 -21.91 10.11 9.81
C GLU A 149 -23.11 10.12 8.86
N LEU A 150 -22.86 10.16 7.54
CA LEU A 150 -23.92 10.12 6.53
C LEU A 150 -24.63 8.76 6.47
N ILE A 151 -23.91 7.65 6.64
CA ILE A 151 -24.51 6.31 6.54
C ILE A 151 -25.13 5.83 7.85
N ARG A 152 -24.73 6.38 9.00
CA ARG A 152 -25.18 5.94 10.32
C ARG A 152 -26.70 6.12 10.50
N GLY A 153 -27.40 4.99 10.76
CA GLY A 153 -28.85 4.99 10.97
C GLY A 153 -29.65 5.36 9.72
N ARG A 154 -29.09 5.12 8.52
CA ARG A 154 -29.75 5.39 7.24
C ARG A 154 -29.72 4.15 6.34
N GLU A 155 -30.27 3.05 6.84
CA GLU A 155 -30.33 1.76 6.13
C GLU A 155 -31.01 1.89 4.76
N PHE A 156 -31.86 2.89 4.60
CA PHE A 156 -32.51 3.17 3.32
C PHE A 156 -31.54 3.49 2.17
N LEU A 157 -30.31 3.94 2.47
CA LEU A 157 -29.27 4.19 1.47
C LEU A 157 -28.80 2.91 0.78
N PHE A 158 -29.03 1.76 1.40
CA PHE A 158 -28.61 0.44 0.90
C PHE A 158 -29.80 -0.45 0.52
N ALA A 159 -31.04 0.09 0.64
CA ALA A 159 -32.25 -0.64 0.32
C ALA A 159 -32.26 -1.09 -1.16
N GLU A 160 -32.83 -2.27 -1.43
CA GLU A 160 -32.98 -2.84 -2.78
C GLU A 160 -31.65 -2.99 -3.55
N GLY A 161 -30.52 -3.11 -2.82
CA GLY A 161 -29.21 -3.24 -3.42
C GLY A 161 -28.65 -1.92 -3.97
N ALA A 162 -29.09 -0.77 -3.44
CA ALA A 162 -28.54 0.53 -3.84
C ALA A 162 -27.06 0.66 -3.48
N TYR A 163 -26.32 1.31 -4.33
CA TYR A 163 -24.91 1.67 -4.13
C TYR A 163 -24.61 3.03 -4.78
N HIS A 164 -23.53 3.68 -4.36
CA HIS A 164 -23.25 5.09 -4.71
C HIS A 164 -21.90 5.28 -5.40
N VAL A 165 -21.15 4.21 -5.61
CA VAL A 165 -19.85 4.16 -6.27
C VAL A 165 -19.68 2.80 -6.95
N ASP A 166 -18.84 2.71 -7.96
CA ASP A 166 -18.48 1.40 -8.52
C ASP A 166 -17.86 0.52 -7.44
N VAL A 167 -18.50 -0.61 -7.16
CA VAL A 167 -18.14 -1.51 -6.05
C VAL A 167 -16.83 -2.24 -6.31
N SER A 168 -16.42 -2.42 -7.56
CA SER A 168 -15.13 -3.00 -7.93
C SER A 168 -13.98 -2.02 -7.65
N HIS A 169 -14.19 -0.74 -7.91
CA HIS A 169 -13.24 0.32 -7.56
C HIS A 169 -13.12 0.45 -6.03
N LEU A 170 -14.25 0.44 -5.32
CA LEU A 170 -14.25 0.46 -3.85
C LEU A 170 -13.43 -0.70 -3.28
N HIS A 171 -13.67 -1.92 -3.77
CA HIS A 171 -12.93 -3.11 -3.36
C HIS A 171 -11.43 -2.93 -3.57
N SER A 172 -11.00 -2.58 -4.77
CA SER A 172 -9.58 -2.39 -5.09
C SER A 172 -8.93 -1.31 -4.22
N ILE A 173 -9.60 -0.17 -4.03
CA ILE A 173 -9.04 0.96 -3.28
C ILE A 173 -8.96 0.67 -1.78
N VAL A 174 -9.90 -0.07 -1.22
CA VAL A 174 -9.81 -0.53 0.18
C VAL A 174 -8.60 -1.45 0.37
N SER A 175 -8.28 -2.32 -0.61
CA SER A 175 -7.04 -3.13 -0.53
C SER A 175 -5.78 -2.28 -0.60
N PHE A 176 -5.75 -1.27 -1.48
CA PHE A 176 -4.61 -0.35 -1.58
C PHE A 176 -4.39 0.45 -0.29
N ALA A 177 -5.47 0.77 0.43
CA ALA A 177 -5.40 1.52 1.70
C ALA A 177 -4.59 0.81 2.79
N ARG A 178 -4.35 -0.49 2.68
CA ARG A 178 -3.46 -1.23 3.60
C ARG A 178 -2.01 -0.72 3.60
N HIS A 179 -1.61 0.04 2.58
CA HIS A 179 -0.29 0.68 2.53
C HIS A 179 -0.20 2.03 3.26
N LEU A 180 -1.33 2.58 3.74
CA LEU A 180 -1.34 3.83 4.49
C LEU A 180 -0.66 3.69 5.85
N LEU A 181 -0.12 4.79 6.36
CA LEU A 181 0.51 4.90 7.65
C LEU A 181 -0.37 5.69 8.64
N PRO A 182 -0.10 5.60 9.96
CA PRO A 182 -0.85 6.35 10.98
C PRO A 182 -0.88 7.86 10.76
N SER A 183 0.15 8.40 10.08
CA SER A 183 0.26 9.83 9.75
C SER A 183 -0.58 10.28 8.56
N ASP A 184 -1.12 9.35 7.77
CA ASP A 184 -1.87 9.68 6.56
C ASP A 184 -3.33 10.03 6.93
N PRO A 185 -3.81 11.24 6.60
CA PRO A 185 -5.18 11.65 6.91
C PRO A 185 -6.22 10.78 6.19
N GLU A 186 -5.87 10.17 5.07
CA GLU A 186 -6.69 9.26 4.29
C GLU A 186 -6.99 7.93 5.00
N LEU A 187 -6.23 7.58 6.06
CA LEU A 187 -6.46 6.36 6.83
C LEU A 187 -7.86 6.34 7.48
N LYS A 188 -8.31 7.49 8.01
CA LYS A 188 -9.67 7.61 8.54
C LYS A 188 -10.73 7.46 7.43
N GLN A 189 -10.46 8.03 6.26
CA GLN A 189 -11.36 7.90 5.10
C GLN A 189 -11.46 6.43 4.65
N ALA A 190 -10.34 5.70 4.64
CA ALA A 190 -10.30 4.28 4.29
C ALA A 190 -11.09 3.40 5.27
N ILE A 191 -11.07 3.71 6.56
CA ILE A 191 -11.91 3.05 7.57
C ILE A 191 -13.40 3.28 7.23
N GLU A 192 -13.80 4.52 6.95
CA GLU A 192 -15.19 4.84 6.60
C GLU A 192 -15.60 4.21 5.25
N LEU A 193 -14.69 4.04 4.28
CA LEU A 193 -14.92 3.27 3.05
C LEU A 193 -15.20 1.79 3.34
N SER A 194 -14.45 1.19 4.26
CA SER A 194 -14.68 -0.20 4.68
C SER A 194 -16.03 -0.34 5.39
N GLN A 195 -16.40 0.60 6.25
CA GLN A 195 -17.70 0.65 6.91
C GLN A 195 -18.86 0.79 5.93
N TYR A 196 -18.70 1.60 4.88
CA TYR A 196 -19.66 1.71 3.81
C TYR A 196 -19.81 0.38 3.05
N GLY A 197 -18.69 -0.23 2.67
CA GLY A 197 -18.65 -1.50 1.96
C GLY A 197 -19.33 -2.64 2.74
N ALA A 198 -19.17 -2.66 4.07
CA ALA A 198 -19.81 -3.64 4.94
C ALA A 198 -21.35 -3.54 4.96
N GLN A 199 -21.94 -2.40 4.58
CA GLN A 199 -23.40 -2.22 4.50
C GLN A 199 -23.98 -2.56 3.12
N LEU A 200 -23.16 -2.78 2.11
CA LEU A 200 -23.61 -3.20 0.78
C LEU A 200 -24.34 -4.55 0.86
N ALA A 201 -25.28 -4.79 -0.02
CA ALA A 201 -25.92 -6.10 -0.19
C ALA A 201 -24.85 -7.16 -0.56
N GLU A 202 -25.04 -8.40 -0.10
CA GLU A 202 -24.06 -9.48 -0.24
C GLU A 202 -23.61 -9.69 -1.68
N GLN A 203 -24.51 -9.65 -2.65
CA GLN A 203 -24.22 -9.79 -4.08
C GLN A 203 -23.36 -8.66 -4.66
N LEU A 204 -23.17 -7.55 -3.94
CA LEU A 204 -22.32 -6.42 -4.32
C LEU A 204 -20.96 -6.44 -3.63
N ARG A 205 -20.71 -7.41 -2.75
CA ARG A 205 -19.44 -7.57 -2.07
C ARG A 205 -18.59 -8.58 -2.82
N TYR A 206 -17.42 -8.14 -3.29
CA TYR A 206 -16.43 -9.06 -3.81
C TYR A 206 -15.74 -9.78 -2.66
N PRO A 207 -15.55 -11.11 -2.76
CA PRO A 207 -14.76 -11.84 -1.78
C PRO A 207 -13.30 -11.38 -1.83
N GLY A 208 -12.64 -11.43 -0.69
CA GLY A 208 -11.19 -11.24 -0.59
C GLY A 208 -10.48 -12.58 -0.44
N ASP A 209 -9.15 -12.53 -0.59
CA ASP A 209 -8.28 -13.64 -0.24
C ASP A 209 -8.08 -13.66 1.29
N VAL A 210 -7.81 -14.85 1.84
CA VAL A 210 -7.49 -15.02 3.26
C VAL A 210 -6.30 -14.13 3.64
N PRO A 211 -6.36 -13.39 4.76
CA PRO A 211 -7.39 -13.36 5.82
C PRO A 211 -8.48 -12.30 5.63
N PHE A 212 -8.62 -11.75 4.43
CA PHE A 212 -9.58 -10.70 4.09
C PHE A 212 -10.81 -11.25 3.34
N ASP A 213 -11.19 -12.51 3.55
CA ASP A 213 -12.36 -13.14 2.96
C ASP A 213 -13.68 -12.51 3.42
N ASP A 214 -13.83 -12.16 4.73
CA ASP A 214 -14.80 -11.15 5.15
C ASP A 214 -14.24 -9.75 4.88
N TYR A 215 -14.26 -9.40 3.59
CA TYR A 215 -13.40 -8.37 3.01
C TYR A 215 -13.45 -7.04 3.76
N TYR A 216 -14.63 -6.48 3.95
CA TYR A 216 -14.75 -5.15 4.51
C TYR A 216 -14.53 -5.13 6.03
N ALA A 217 -14.97 -6.16 6.75
CA ALA A 217 -14.75 -6.27 8.19
C ALA A 217 -13.25 -6.47 8.50
N ALA A 218 -12.58 -7.39 7.79
CA ALA A 218 -11.15 -7.62 8.00
C ALA A 218 -10.30 -6.38 7.68
N ASN A 219 -10.62 -5.66 6.59
CA ASN A 219 -9.95 -4.39 6.27
C ASN A 219 -10.24 -3.31 7.31
N GLU A 220 -11.46 -3.22 7.84
CA GLU A 220 -11.79 -2.27 8.90
C GLU A 220 -10.95 -2.54 10.16
N TYR A 221 -10.85 -3.80 10.62
CA TYR A 221 -10.00 -4.17 11.75
C TYR A 221 -8.53 -3.81 11.50
N PHE A 222 -8.00 -4.17 10.33
CA PHE A 222 -6.62 -3.85 9.95
C PHE A 222 -6.35 -2.34 9.97
N LEU A 223 -7.17 -1.55 9.30
CA LEU A 223 -7.00 -0.09 9.17
C LEU A 223 -7.20 0.62 10.51
N LYS A 224 -8.16 0.16 11.34
CA LYS A 224 -8.34 0.67 12.72
C LYS A 224 -7.10 0.43 13.57
N ALA A 225 -6.53 -0.77 13.52
CA ALA A 225 -5.30 -1.06 14.26
C ALA A 225 -4.17 -0.14 13.83
N VAL A 226 -3.94 0.04 12.51
CA VAL A 226 -2.93 0.97 11.98
C VAL A 226 -3.18 2.41 12.45
N ALA A 227 -4.45 2.82 12.58
CA ALA A 227 -4.84 4.12 13.14
C ALA A 227 -4.71 4.22 14.67
N GLY A 228 -4.24 3.16 15.35
CA GLY A 228 -4.16 3.10 16.81
C GLY A 228 -5.50 2.91 17.52
N MET A 229 -6.54 2.49 16.78
CA MET A 229 -7.90 2.32 17.29
C MET A 229 -8.21 0.83 17.52
N GLY A 230 -8.48 0.43 18.77
CA GLY A 230 -8.82 -0.96 19.09
C GLY A 230 -7.74 -1.96 18.68
N VAL A 231 -6.47 -1.63 18.91
CA VAL A 231 -5.31 -2.40 18.43
C VAL A 231 -5.36 -3.85 18.89
N ASP A 232 -5.57 -4.07 20.19
CA ASP A 232 -5.57 -5.43 20.76
C ASP A 232 -6.76 -6.25 20.27
N GLU A 233 -7.92 -5.62 20.08
CA GLU A 233 -9.12 -6.24 19.48
C GLU A 233 -8.86 -6.66 18.03
N SER A 234 -8.24 -5.79 17.25
CA SER A 234 -7.89 -6.08 15.86
C SER A 234 -6.85 -7.20 15.74
N MET A 235 -5.83 -7.20 16.60
CA MET A 235 -4.85 -8.30 16.65
C MET A 235 -5.53 -9.61 17.01
N GLN A 236 -6.45 -9.59 17.99
CA GLN A 236 -7.19 -10.78 18.40
C GLN A 236 -8.08 -11.31 17.27
N TYR A 237 -8.72 -10.44 16.49
CA TYR A 237 -9.49 -10.84 15.30
C TYR A 237 -8.66 -11.72 14.36
N PHE A 238 -7.45 -11.29 14.01
CA PHE A 238 -6.58 -12.07 13.10
C PHE A 238 -5.99 -13.32 13.78
N ILE A 239 -5.73 -13.31 15.09
CA ILE A 239 -5.32 -14.49 15.85
C ILE A 239 -6.44 -15.55 15.86
N ASP A 240 -7.69 -15.14 16.08
CA ASP A 240 -8.84 -16.05 16.06
C ASP A 240 -9.03 -16.64 14.66
N ARG A 241 -8.85 -15.85 13.61
CA ARG A 241 -8.84 -16.32 12.22
C ARG A 241 -7.74 -17.37 11.99
N LEU A 242 -6.52 -17.11 12.45
CA LEU A 242 -5.39 -18.06 12.34
C LEU A 242 -5.71 -19.40 13.03
N ASN A 243 -6.29 -19.33 14.22
CA ASN A 243 -6.61 -20.54 14.99
C ASN A 243 -7.76 -21.37 14.37
N GLN A 244 -8.71 -20.72 13.69
CA GLN A 244 -9.86 -21.35 13.06
C GLN A 244 -9.57 -21.88 11.66
N GLU A 245 -8.55 -21.36 10.97
CA GLU A 245 -8.21 -21.73 9.60
C GLU A 245 -7.70 -23.18 9.54
N PRO A 246 -8.30 -24.08 8.74
CA PRO A 246 -7.84 -25.46 8.61
C PRO A 246 -6.67 -25.61 7.63
N ASP A 247 -6.59 -24.79 6.57
CA ASP A 247 -5.58 -24.93 5.53
C ASP A 247 -4.22 -24.35 5.96
N ALA A 248 -3.16 -25.10 5.71
CA ALA A 248 -1.81 -24.69 6.12
C ALA A 248 -1.21 -23.55 5.29
N ALA A 249 -1.62 -23.40 4.02
CA ALA A 249 -1.17 -22.29 3.19
C ALA A 249 -1.88 -20.99 3.62
N ASP A 250 -3.16 -21.06 3.89
CA ASP A 250 -3.94 -19.94 4.37
C ASP A 250 -3.51 -19.51 5.78
N LYS A 251 -3.19 -20.45 6.68
CA LYS A 251 -2.56 -20.12 7.96
C LYS A 251 -1.29 -19.29 7.81
N ARG A 252 -0.45 -19.62 6.83
CA ARG A 252 0.76 -18.84 6.56
C ARG A 252 0.46 -17.43 6.11
N MET A 253 -0.57 -17.26 5.26
CA MET A 253 -1.00 -15.92 4.82
C MET A 253 -1.52 -15.08 5.98
N ILE A 254 -2.34 -15.67 6.87
CA ILE A 254 -2.83 -14.99 8.09
C ILE A 254 -1.66 -14.61 8.99
N ALA A 255 -0.72 -15.54 9.19
CA ALA A 255 0.45 -15.31 10.04
C ALA A 255 1.34 -14.17 9.51
N PHE A 256 1.50 -14.03 8.18
CA PHE A 256 2.19 -12.90 7.58
C PHE A 256 1.49 -11.57 7.86
N VAL A 257 0.17 -11.53 7.71
CA VAL A 257 -0.61 -10.32 8.01
C VAL A 257 -0.49 -9.95 9.49
N LEU A 258 -0.52 -10.95 10.39
CA LEU A 258 -0.31 -10.73 11.83
C LEU A 258 1.09 -10.14 12.14
N VAL A 259 2.12 -10.65 11.50
CA VAL A 259 3.50 -10.16 11.69
C VAL A 259 3.65 -8.74 11.16
N ASP A 260 3.14 -8.44 9.96
CA ASP A 260 3.16 -7.08 9.38
C ASP A 260 2.38 -6.11 10.28
N LEU A 261 1.15 -6.48 10.65
CA LEU A 261 0.33 -5.64 11.53
C LEU A 261 0.98 -5.44 12.88
N GLY A 262 1.47 -6.51 13.52
CA GLY A 262 2.14 -6.44 14.82
C GLY A 262 3.35 -5.52 14.83
N GLN A 263 4.10 -5.47 13.72
CA GLN A 263 5.22 -4.55 13.56
C GLN A 263 4.74 -3.09 13.44
N ARG A 264 3.69 -2.84 12.66
CA ARG A 264 3.15 -1.49 12.44
C ARG A 264 2.53 -0.87 13.69
N VAL A 265 1.98 -1.70 14.59
CA VAL A 265 1.21 -1.24 15.76
C VAL A 265 1.91 -1.51 17.10
N ASP A 266 3.20 -1.85 17.07
CA ASP A 266 4.01 -2.18 18.25
C ASP A 266 3.42 -3.32 19.11
N ARG A 267 2.95 -4.38 18.43
CA ARG A 267 2.44 -5.62 19.04
C ARG A 267 3.22 -6.86 18.57
N VAL A 268 4.53 -6.68 18.36
CA VAL A 268 5.43 -7.72 17.83
C VAL A 268 5.38 -9.00 18.66
N ASN A 269 5.34 -8.89 20.00
CA ASN A 269 5.30 -10.06 20.88
C ASN A 269 4.00 -10.86 20.69
N MET A 270 2.86 -10.19 20.64
CA MET A 270 1.55 -10.81 20.42
C MET A 270 1.49 -11.51 19.06
N ALA A 271 2.02 -10.86 18.02
CA ALA A 271 2.12 -11.42 16.68
C ALA A 271 3.00 -12.68 16.64
N LEU A 272 4.20 -12.64 17.28
CA LEU A 272 5.11 -13.77 17.32
C LEU A 272 4.56 -14.95 18.10
N ASP A 273 3.89 -14.74 19.23
CA ASP A 273 3.31 -15.81 20.03
C ASP A 273 2.31 -16.64 19.23
N ALA A 274 1.55 -16.02 18.32
CA ALA A 274 0.59 -16.69 17.47
C ALA A 274 1.20 -17.21 16.15
N ALA A 275 2.00 -16.38 15.48
CA ALA A 275 2.42 -16.62 14.10
C ALA A 275 3.70 -17.46 13.95
N ALA A 276 4.58 -17.52 14.96
CA ALA A 276 5.89 -18.15 14.86
C ALA A 276 5.88 -19.60 14.28
N PRO A 277 4.96 -20.49 14.67
CA PRO A 277 4.91 -21.86 14.13
C PRO A 277 4.64 -21.92 12.62
N HIS A 278 4.06 -20.85 12.06
CA HIS A 278 3.61 -20.79 10.66
C HIS A 278 4.57 -20.06 9.75
N VAL A 279 5.40 -19.15 10.31
CA VAL A 279 6.32 -18.29 9.52
C VAL A 279 7.80 -18.67 9.68
N SER A 280 8.14 -19.55 10.61
CA SER A 280 9.53 -19.91 10.93
C SER A 280 10.30 -20.61 9.79
N ARG A 281 9.58 -21.18 8.82
CA ARG A 281 10.14 -21.88 7.64
C ARG A 281 10.01 -21.12 6.34
N LEU A 282 9.54 -19.88 6.39
CA LEU A 282 9.25 -19.11 5.18
C LEU A 282 10.47 -18.33 4.73
N GLU A 283 10.90 -18.59 3.51
CA GLU A 283 11.72 -17.69 2.72
C GLU A 283 10.78 -16.78 1.95
N ASP A 284 10.75 -15.50 2.30
CA ASP A 284 9.92 -14.53 1.60
C ASP A 284 10.72 -13.85 0.49
N PRO A 285 10.25 -13.93 -0.77
CA PRO A 285 10.81 -13.17 -1.88
C PRO A 285 10.80 -11.66 -1.66
N ALA A 286 9.91 -11.15 -0.81
CA ALA A 286 9.82 -9.74 -0.43
C ALA A 286 10.80 -9.32 0.68
N GLY A 287 11.67 -10.25 1.14
CA GLY A 287 12.74 -9.95 2.11
C GLY A 287 12.35 -10.11 3.57
N PHE A 288 11.24 -10.78 3.90
CA PHE A 288 10.92 -11.14 5.29
C PHE A 288 11.95 -12.17 5.80
N SER A 289 12.52 -11.90 6.97
CA SER A 289 13.40 -12.84 7.67
C SER A 289 12.89 -13.06 9.09
N PHE A 290 12.40 -14.26 9.37
CA PHE A 290 11.97 -14.64 10.71
C PHE A 290 13.07 -14.45 11.74
N THR A 291 14.32 -14.80 11.40
CA THR A 291 15.49 -14.60 12.25
C THR A 291 15.69 -13.13 12.58
N SER A 292 15.70 -12.24 11.57
CA SER A 292 15.85 -10.80 11.77
C SER A 292 14.70 -10.23 12.60
N TYR A 293 13.48 -10.69 12.36
CA TYR A 293 12.29 -10.26 13.10
C TYR A 293 12.39 -10.65 14.58
N CYS A 294 12.75 -11.88 14.91
CA CYS A 294 12.95 -12.33 16.28
C CYS A 294 14.09 -11.60 17.00
N VAL A 295 15.20 -11.32 16.28
CA VAL A 295 16.33 -10.57 16.84
C VAL A 295 15.93 -9.14 17.15
N SER A 296 15.26 -8.45 16.25
CA SER A 296 14.78 -7.07 16.47
C SER A 296 13.78 -6.96 17.62
N ALA A 297 12.92 -7.98 17.77
CA ALA A 297 11.95 -8.10 18.84
C ALA A 297 12.54 -8.58 20.18
N LYS A 298 13.84 -8.92 20.20
CA LYS A 298 14.52 -9.56 21.36
C LYS A 298 13.87 -10.89 21.79
N ARG A 299 13.23 -11.61 20.86
CA ARG A 299 12.54 -12.89 21.08
C ARG A 299 13.46 -14.06 20.69
N LEU A 300 14.66 -14.09 21.32
CA LEU A 300 15.68 -15.11 21.03
C LEU A 300 15.28 -16.52 21.49
N ASP A 301 14.37 -16.65 22.45
CA ASP A 301 13.83 -17.94 22.87
C ASP A 301 12.89 -18.52 21.80
N THR A 302 12.04 -17.68 21.21
CA THR A 302 11.18 -18.04 20.09
C THR A 302 12.01 -18.49 18.88
N LEU A 303 13.09 -17.75 18.58
CA LEU A 303 14.02 -18.12 17.51
C LEU A 303 14.68 -19.47 17.78
N GLN A 304 15.14 -19.73 19.02
CA GLN A 304 15.74 -21.01 19.39
C GLN A 304 14.76 -22.19 19.28
N ALA A 305 13.51 -21.98 19.72
CA ALA A 305 12.48 -23.02 19.63
C ALA A 305 12.22 -23.40 18.16
N ALA A 306 11.99 -22.39 17.31
CA ALA A 306 11.78 -22.58 15.88
C ALA A 306 12.99 -23.19 15.17
N ALA A 307 14.21 -22.77 15.52
CA ALA A 307 15.45 -23.31 14.94
C ALA A 307 15.63 -24.82 15.28
N ARG A 308 15.29 -25.24 16.51
CA ARG A 308 15.31 -26.66 16.88
C ARG A 308 14.28 -27.48 16.11
N GLU A 309 13.06 -26.96 15.99
CA GLU A 309 11.98 -27.66 15.29
C GLU A 309 12.28 -27.82 13.80
N ASN A 310 13.00 -26.86 13.23
CA ASN A 310 13.31 -26.82 11.79
C ASN A 310 14.70 -27.34 11.43
N ASP A 311 15.51 -27.81 12.41
CA ASP A 311 16.91 -28.16 12.24
C ASP A 311 17.76 -27.03 11.61
N ASP A 312 17.41 -25.78 11.88
CA ASP A 312 18.09 -24.58 11.36
C ASP A 312 19.30 -24.22 12.24
N VAL A 313 20.46 -24.72 11.82
CA VAL A 313 21.74 -24.50 12.54
C VAL A 313 22.14 -23.02 12.52
N LEU A 314 21.84 -22.27 11.44
CA LEU A 314 22.22 -20.86 11.33
C LEU A 314 21.37 -19.97 12.25
N ALA A 315 20.05 -20.18 12.26
CA ALA A 315 19.15 -19.50 13.18
C ALA A 315 19.49 -19.82 14.64
N MET A 316 19.82 -21.07 14.96
CA MET A 316 20.26 -21.49 16.29
C MET A 316 21.56 -20.79 16.70
N ALA A 317 22.58 -20.79 15.83
CA ALA A 317 23.84 -20.11 16.11
C ALA A 317 23.64 -18.59 16.32
N THR A 318 22.81 -17.97 15.49
CA THR A 318 22.46 -16.54 15.62
C THR A 318 21.83 -16.26 16.99
N ALA A 319 20.83 -17.07 17.39
CA ALA A 319 20.16 -16.87 18.68
C ALA A 319 21.11 -17.02 19.87
N LEU A 320 22.03 -18.01 19.84
CA LEU A 320 23.01 -18.22 20.90
C LEU A 320 24.04 -17.09 20.97
N LEU A 321 24.56 -16.62 19.82
CA LEU A 321 25.53 -15.53 19.76
C LEU A 321 24.93 -14.21 20.24
N MET A 322 23.68 -13.95 19.91
CA MET A 322 22.97 -12.72 20.36
C MET A 322 22.65 -12.76 21.85
N LYS A 323 22.32 -13.93 22.43
CA LYS A 323 22.15 -14.08 23.89
C LYS A 323 23.46 -13.88 24.67
N GLY A 324 24.61 -14.24 24.11
CA GLY A 324 25.90 -14.05 24.76
C GLY A 324 26.44 -12.61 24.73
N LYS A 325 25.80 -11.72 23.97
CA LYS A 325 26.20 -10.31 23.84
C LYS A 325 25.34 -9.33 24.70
N GLY A 326 24.28 -9.80 25.31
CA GLY A 326 23.39 -9.04 26.19
C GLY A 326 23.50 -9.48 27.63
#